data_85b304eb6b8b685d9bafe95ab0dc469c
#
_entry.id   85b304eb6b8b685d9bafe95ab0dc469c
#
_cell.length_a   1.000
_cell.length_b   1.000
_cell.length_c   1.000
_cell.angle_alpha   90.00
_cell.angle_beta   90.00
_cell.angle_gamma   90.00
#
_symmetry.space_group_name_H-M   'P 1'
#
loop_
_entity.id
_entity.type
_entity.pdbx_description
1 polymer ?
#
loop_
_entity_poly.entity_id
_entity_poly.type
_entity_poly.pdbx_seq_one_letter_code
_entity_poly.pdbx_strand_id
1 'polypeptide(L)'
;MKTLAVVVGNNEYYEGAKLNNAVNDARSIAETFERLGYDIIYKENCKIEDYVNVLKEFDERIKQYDATIFYYAGHGFQVDGENYLASVDCQIASPNKYHCNKTCITLSEILTILKNNSNKVNIVIIDACRKSFDRGGYNSFMPLQAPKGTLIAFSTSPNEGAKDTGMNGHSIYTGTLLNYIGREWLSVEDLFKKVRKTVFNLTEGAQTPWEHTSLIGDFYFNTGQMVYSLKLPYDESVIKDSTYNRTDSFGLLIEELKSCDWNRQNPAMDKIRNISPQNLDKNQQFVLGRNLLQANGYSFNVTNFFDNLATNLIKYNLSLIHISE
;
A
#
# COMPACT_ATOMS: atom_id res chain seq x y z
N MET A 1 -8.53 20.12 0.26
CA MET A 1 -7.81 20.00 1.56
C MET A 1 -6.44 19.43 1.25
N LYS A 2 -5.37 20.15 1.60
CA LYS A 2 -4.00 19.72 1.33
C LYS A 2 -3.57 18.72 2.42
N THR A 3 -3.16 17.52 2.05
CA THR A 3 -2.87 16.42 2.97
C THR A 3 -1.42 15.95 2.82
N LEU A 4 -0.71 15.77 3.93
CA LEU A 4 0.61 15.15 3.99
C LEU A 4 0.48 13.76 4.63
N ALA A 5 1.04 12.73 4.00
CA ALA A 5 1.14 11.41 4.59
C ALA A 5 2.60 11.00 4.79
N VAL A 6 2.92 10.53 5.99
CA VAL A 6 4.15 9.80 6.29
C VAL A 6 3.81 8.32 6.29
N VAL A 7 4.53 7.53 5.51
CA VAL A 7 4.29 6.11 5.35
C VAL A 7 5.59 5.34 5.52
N VAL A 8 5.63 4.46 6.51
CA VAL A 8 6.81 3.66 6.85
C VAL A 8 6.46 2.17 6.91
N GLY A 9 7.28 1.34 6.26
CA GLY A 9 7.17 -0.11 6.29
C GLY A 9 8.50 -0.80 6.59
N ASN A 10 8.54 -1.70 7.57
CA ASN A 10 9.74 -2.38 8.00
C ASN A 10 9.59 -3.89 7.98
N ASN A 11 10.42 -4.58 7.18
CA ASN A 11 10.47 -6.04 7.09
C ASN A 11 11.81 -6.61 7.62
N GLU A 12 12.93 -5.93 7.34
CA GLU A 12 14.28 -6.47 7.45
C GLU A 12 14.87 -6.33 8.86
N TYR A 13 14.20 -6.92 9.86
CA TYR A 13 14.68 -6.99 11.23
C TYR A 13 15.73 -8.06 11.43
N TYR A 14 16.55 -7.93 12.50
CA TYR A 14 17.59 -8.90 12.86
C TYR A 14 17.02 -10.20 13.43
N GLU A 15 17.82 -11.27 13.41
CA GLU A 15 17.66 -12.50 14.20
C GLU A 15 16.33 -13.25 14.04
N GLY A 16 15.86 -13.42 12.81
CA GLY A 16 14.65 -14.20 12.53
C GLY A 16 13.34 -13.50 12.85
N ALA A 17 13.39 -12.20 13.16
CA ALA A 17 12.22 -11.37 13.39
C ALA A 17 11.71 -10.69 12.10
N LYS A 18 12.15 -11.16 10.92
CA LYS A 18 11.69 -10.63 9.63
C LYS A 18 10.18 -10.75 9.48
N LEU A 19 9.59 -9.72 8.86
CA LEU A 19 8.20 -9.73 8.42
C LEU A 19 8.14 -9.92 6.91
N ASN A 20 6.99 -10.36 6.40
CA ASN A 20 6.83 -10.64 4.98
C ASN A 20 6.10 -9.50 4.24
N ASN A 21 5.20 -8.80 4.91
CA ASN A 21 4.21 -7.95 4.26
C ASN A 21 4.35 -6.46 4.55
N ALA A 22 4.98 -6.05 5.66
CA ALA A 22 4.94 -4.66 6.12
C ALA A 22 5.49 -3.63 5.11
N VAL A 23 6.52 -3.97 4.35
CA VAL A 23 7.04 -3.12 3.27
C VAL A 23 6.04 -3.05 2.10
N ASN A 24 5.45 -4.18 1.70
CA ASN A 24 4.44 -4.20 0.65
C ASN A 24 3.17 -3.45 1.05
N ASP A 25 2.77 -3.56 2.31
CA ASP A 25 1.65 -2.83 2.90
C ASP A 25 1.88 -1.32 2.82
N ALA A 26 3.04 -0.86 3.28
CA ALA A 26 3.39 0.55 3.25
C ALA A 26 3.48 1.10 1.82
N ARG A 27 4.04 0.33 0.89
CA ARG A 27 4.13 0.71 -0.53
C ARG A 27 2.75 0.91 -1.13
N SER A 28 1.84 -0.04 -0.95
CA SER A 28 0.48 0.03 -1.50
C SER A 28 -0.34 1.16 -0.87
N ILE A 29 -0.13 1.45 0.42
CA ILE A 29 -0.74 2.60 1.09
C ILE A 29 -0.18 3.91 0.51
N ALA A 30 1.14 4.03 0.32
CA ALA A 30 1.76 5.22 -0.26
C ALA A 30 1.24 5.47 -1.69
N GLU A 31 1.22 4.46 -2.54
CA GLU A 31 0.67 4.53 -3.90
C GLU A 31 -0.82 4.93 -3.90
N THR A 32 -1.59 4.43 -2.96
CA THR A 32 -3.01 4.80 -2.83
C THR A 32 -3.16 6.26 -2.43
N PHE A 33 -2.36 6.75 -1.49
CA PHE A 33 -2.38 8.15 -1.09
C PHE A 33 -1.88 9.08 -2.20
N GLU A 34 -0.86 8.67 -2.97
CA GLU A 34 -0.43 9.42 -4.17
C GLU A 34 -1.57 9.56 -5.18
N ARG A 35 -2.31 8.48 -5.45
CA ARG A 35 -3.50 8.52 -6.34
C ARG A 35 -4.62 9.42 -5.80
N LEU A 36 -4.71 9.57 -4.48
CA LEU A 36 -5.64 10.51 -3.83
C LEU A 36 -5.13 11.96 -3.82
N GLY A 37 -3.94 12.21 -4.39
CA GLY A 37 -3.34 13.54 -4.51
C GLY A 37 -2.70 14.05 -3.23
N TYR A 38 -2.26 13.16 -2.34
CA TYR A 38 -1.57 13.52 -1.11
C TYR A 38 -0.06 13.67 -1.36
N ASP A 39 0.57 14.60 -0.65
CA ASP A 39 2.02 14.67 -0.60
C ASP A 39 2.55 13.59 0.35
N ILE A 40 3.58 12.85 -0.07
CA ILE A 40 4.06 11.67 0.65
C ILE A 40 5.50 11.86 1.15
N ILE A 41 5.76 11.36 2.37
CA ILE A 41 7.08 11.01 2.89
C ILE A 41 7.07 9.49 3.05
N TYR A 42 7.74 8.77 2.14
CA TYR A 42 7.76 7.31 2.13
C TYR A 42 9.12 6.75 2.45
N LYS A 43 9.19 5.74 3.33
CA LYS A 43 10.43 5.02 3.69
C LYS A 43 10.17 3.54 3.94
N GLU A 44 11.15 2.73 3.53
CA GLU A 44 11.20 1.28 3.78
C GLU A 44 12.41 0.95 4.64
N ASN A 45 12.26 -0.04 5.52
CA ASN A 45 13.33 -0.64 6.32
C ASN A 45 14.19 0.41 7.06
N CYS A 46 13.51 1.30 7.76
CA CYS A 46 14.11 2.41 8.49
C CYS A 46 14.98 1.93 9.65
N LYS A 47 16.23 2.38 9.66
CA LYS A 47 17.06 2.43 10.88
C LYS A 47 16.64 3.61 11.75
N ILE A 48 17.12 3.65 12.98
CA ILE A 48 16.77 4.77 13.88
C ILE A 48 17.21 6.13 13.31
N GLU A 49 18.33 6.21 12.61
CA GLU A 49 18.80 7.44 11.96
C GLU A 49 17.85 7.92 10.85
N ASP A 50 17.27 7.00 10.11
CA ASP A 50 16.27 7.32 9.07
C ASP A 50 15.02 7.93 9.71
N TYR A 51 14.56 7.38 10.84
CA TYR A 51 13.42 7.92 11.58
C TYR A 51 13.66 9.37 12.06
N VAL A 52 14.86 9.67 12.55
CA VAL A 52 15.21 11.04 12.96
C VAL A 52 15.01 12.01 11.78
N ASN A 53 15.46 11.62 10.58
CA ASN A 53 15.30 12.44 9.38
C ASN A 53 13.82 12.54 8.94
N VAL A 54 13.07 11.42 8.98
CA VAL A 54 11.64 11.39 8.64
C VAL A 54 10.83 12.29 9.58
N LEU A 55 11.04 12.17 10.89
CA LEU A 55 10.29 12.96 11.87
C LEU A 55 10.66 14.45 11.79
N LYS A 56 11.91 14.79 11.50
CA LYS A 56 12.34 16.17 11.25
C LYS A 56 11.66 16.74 10.00
N GLU A 57 11.71 16.04 8.88
CA GLU A 57 11.02 16.44 7.64
C GLU A 57 9.52 16.60 7.88
N PHE A 58 8.92 15.67 8.63
CA PHE A 58 7.51 15.72 8.99
C PHE A 58 7.16 16.98 9.78
N ASP A 59 7.91 17.30 10.86
CA ASP A 59 7.69 18.49 11.70
C ASP A 59 7.87 19.81 10.91
N GLU A 60 8.83 19.86 9.99
CA GLU A 60 9.06 21.03 9.13
C GLU A 60 7.92 21.24 8.12
N ARG A 61 7.45 20.16 7.49
CA ARG A 61 6.45 20.24 6.41
C ARG A 61 5.01 20.37 6.91
N ILE A 62 4.67 19.74 8.03
CA ILE A 62 3.30 19.59 8.53
C ILE A 62 2.53 20.92 8.62
N LYS A 63 3.24 22.03 8.86
CA LYS A 63 2.66 23.39 9.00
C LYS A 63 1.94 23.89 7.75
N GLN A 64 2.24 23.32 6.59
CA GLN A 64 1.71 23.75 5.29
C GLN A 64 0.48 22.94 4.85
N TYR A 65 -0.01 22.01 5.69
CA TYR A 65 -1.07 21.08 5.34
C TYR A 65 -2.29 21.22 6.26
N ASP A 66 -3.46 20.93 5.72
CA ASP A 66 -4.73 20.96 6.45
C ASP A 66 -5.01 19.65 7.19
N ALA A 67 -4.52 18.55 6.65
CA ALA A 67 -4.62 17.22 7.27
C ALA A 67 -3.30 16.48 7.19
N THR A 68 -3.08 15.58 8.13
CA THR A 68 -1.90 14.74 8.18
C THR A 68 -2.25 13.29 8.47
N ILE A 69 -1.49 12.40 7.85
CA ILE A 69 -1.62 10.95 8.04
C ILE A 69 -0.24 10.41 8.41
N PHE A 70 -0.18 9.59 9.43
CA PHE A 70 1.00 8.81 9.75
C PHE A 70 0.61 7.32 9.69
N TYR A 71 1.22 6.58 8.78
CA TYR A 71 1.04 5.14 8.63
C TYR A 71 2.34 4.42 8.94
N TYR A 72 2.24 3.38 9.75
CA TYR A 72 3.34 2.50 10.07
C TYR A 72 2.91 1.04 9.96
N ALA A 73 3.74 0.23 9.28
CA ALA A 73 3.65 -1.23 9.29
C ALA A 73 4.99 -1.83 9.72
N GLY A 74 4.97 -2.72 10.72
CA GLY A 74 6.19 -3.31 11.27
C GLY A 74 6.00 -3.89 12.67
N HIS A 75 7.11 -4.17 13.37
CA HIS A 75 7.04 -4.55 14.77
C HIS A 75 6.72 -3.37 15.68
N GLY A 76 5.76 -3.59 16.57
CA GLY A 76 5.42 -2.66 17.64
C GLY A 76 5.23 -3.40 18.96
N PHE A 77 5.49 -2.72 20.04
CA PHE A 77 5.32 -3.26 21.40
C PHE A 77 5.13 -2.15 22.43
N GLN A 78 4.65 -2.54 23.60
CA GLN A 78 4.47 -1.63 24.72
C GLN A 78 5.47 -1.98 25.83
N VAL A 79 6.16 -0.95 26.33
CA VAL A 79 7.06 -1.08 27.51
C VAL A 79 6.81 0.11 28.43
N ASP A 80 6.57 -0.15 29.72
CA ASP A 80 6.24 0.86 30.73
C ASP A 80 5.14 1.83 30.29
N GLY A 81 4.11 1.31 29.62
CA GLY A 81 2.96 2.11 29.16
C GLY A 81 3.18 2.92 27.89
N GLU A 82 4.41 2.98 27.32
CA GLU A 82 4.70 3.65 26.07
C GLU A 82 4.63 2.70 24.88
N ASN A 83 4.11 3.18 23.75
CA ASN A 83 4.06 2.42 22.49
C ASN A 83 5.27 2.73 21.63
N TYR A 84 6.07 1.71 21.34
CA TYR A 84 7.27 1.77 20.52
C TYR A 84 7.03 1.20 19.14
N LEU A 85 7.49 1.90 18.12
CA LEU A 85 7.53 1.46 16.72
C LEU A 85 9.00 1.16 16.37
N ALA A 86 9.27 -0.11 16.08
CA ALA A 86 10.63 -0.60 15.95
C ALA A 86 11.29 -0.14 14.63
N SER A 87 12.54 0.34 14.72
CA SER A 87 13.41 0.40 13.56
C SER A 87 13.96 -1.00 13.22
N VAL A 88 14.51 -1.19 12.03
CA VAL A 88 15.03 -2.51 11.61
C VAL A 88 16.26 -2.95 12.40
N ASP A 89 16.96 -2.04 13.05
CA ASP A 89 18.11 -2.31 13.94
C ASP A 89 17.70 -2.50 15.41
N CYS A 90 16.40 -2.56 15.72
CA CYS A 90 15.90 -2.87 17.06
C CYS A 90 16.06 -4.37 17.40
N GLN A 91 16.51 -4.65 18.62
CA GLN A 91 16.54 -6.00 19.18
C GLN A 91 15.15 -6.36 19.75
N ILE A 92 14.36 -7.05 18.96
CA ILE A 92 12.94 -7.34 19.26
C ILE A 92 12.76 -8.47 20.28
N ALA A 93 13.73 -9.38 20.41
CA ALA A 93 13.61 -10.59 21.24
C ALA A 93 13.44 -10.30 22.74
N SER A 94 13.98 -9.20 23.25
CA SER A 94 13.88 -8.80 24.65
C SER A 94 13.84 -7.28 24.79
N PRO A 95 12.75 -6.63 24.36
CA PRO A 95 12.64 -5.19 24.42
C PRO A 95 12.63 -4.72 25.88
N ASN A 96 13.46 -3.73 26.16
CA ASN A 96 13.46 -3.00 27.42
C ASN A 96 13.56 -1.51 27.13
N LYS A 97 13.09 -0.69 28.07
CA LYS A 97 13.00 0.77 27.88
C LYS A 97 14.29 1.42 27.41
N TYR A 98 15.44 0.97 27.93
CA TYR A 98 16.74 1.55 27.56
C TYR A 98 17.09 1.29 26.08
N HIS A 99 16.90 0.05 25.63
CA HIS A 99 17.13 -0.31 24.23
C HIS A 99 16.08 0.31 23.31
N CYS A 100 14.81 0.31 23.71
CA CYS A 100 13.73 0.89 22.92
C CYS A 100 13.94 2.39 22.66
N ASN A 101 14.35 3.15 23.68
CA ASN A 101 14.66 4.58 23.51
C ASN A 101 15.83 4.88 22.56
N LYS A 102 16.65 3.88 22.22
CA LYS A 102 17.78 4.04 21.30
C LYS A 102 17.50 3.54 19.89
N THR A 103 16.55 2.61 19.73
CA THR A 103 16.35 1.87 18.49
C THR A 103 14.90 1.86 18.03
N CYS A 104 14.04 2.65 18.65
CA CYS A 104 12.64 2.78 18.26
C CYS A 104 12.22 4.24 18.37
N ILE A 105 11.18 4.59 17.62
CA ILE A 105 10.43 5.81 17.87
C ILE A 105 9.22 5.50 18.75
N THR A 106 8.74 6.49 19.47
CA THR A 106 7.54 6.37 20.29
C THR A 106 6.33 6.98 19.61
N LEU A 107 5.16 6.43 19.89
CA LEU A 107 3.91 7.07 19.46
C LEU A 107 3.77 8.47 20.08
N SER A 108 4.27 8.67 21.30
CA SER A 108 4.28 9.97 21.96
C SER A 108 5.09 11.05 21.22
N GLU A 109 6.21 10.69 20.58
CA GLU A 109 6.98 11.62 19.72
C GLU A 109 6.16 12.06 18.52
N ILE A 110 5.49 11.13 17.83
CA ILE A 110 4.60 11.44 16.70
C ILE A 110 3.47 12.36 17.16
N LEU A 111 2.80 12.02 18.26
CA LEU A 111 1.70 12.82 18.80
C LEU A 111 2.15 14.22 19.25
N THR A 112 3.41 14.38 19.67
CA THR A 112 3.99 15.68 20.02
C THR A 112 4.14 16.55 18.77
N ILE A 113 4.62 16.01 17.66
CA ILE A 113 4.68 16.72 16.37
C ILE A 113 3.28 17.16 15.95
N LEU A 114 2.31 16.25 16.03
CA LEU A 114 0.91 16.54 15.68
C LEU A 114 0.31 17.64 16.58
N LYS A 115 0.65 17.66 17.88
CA LYS A 115 0.18 18.65 18.84
C LYS A 115 0.66 20.06 18.50
N ASN A 116 1.88 20.19 17.99
CA ASN A 116 2.45 21.49 17.58
C ASN A 116 1.71 22.09 16.36
N ASN A 117 0.88 21.29 15.70
CA ASN A 117 0.06 21.66 14.55
C ASN A 117 -1.44 21.50 14.85
N SER A 118 -1.85 21.77 16.09
CA SER A 118 -3.23 21.68 16.56
C SER A 118 -4.18 22.58 15.74
N ASN A 119 -5.39 22.16 15.50
CA ASN A 119 -6.50 22.66 14.68
C ASN A 119 -6.65 22.00 13.30
N LYS A 120 -5.95 20.92 13.06
CA LYS A 120 -6.00 20.16 11.81
C LYS A 120 -6.51 18.75 12.07
N VAL A 121 -6.85 18.05 11.01
CA VAL A 121 -7.19 16.64 11.09
C VAL A 121 -5.90 15.82 11.09
N ASN A 122 -5.77 14.92 12.05
CA ASN A 122 -4.63 14.01 12.13
C ASN A 122 -5.13 12.56 12.19
N ILE A 123 -4.61 11.72 11.31
CA ILE A 123 -4.92 10.28 11.26
C ILE A 123 -3.62 9.51 11.49
N VAL A 124 -3.59 8.67 12.51
CA VAL A 124 -2.45 7.80 12.80
C VAL A 124 -2.91 6.35 12.65
N ILE A 125 -2.24 5.59 11.80
CA ILE A 125 -2.59 4.20 11.48
C ILE A 125 -1.38 3.32 11.79
N ILE A 126 -1.53 2.40 12.73
CA ILE A 126 -0.47 1.52 13.20
C ILE A 126 -0.84 0.07 12.93
N ASP A 127 -0.18 -0.52 11.94
CA ASP A 127 -0.27 -1.95 11.64
C ASP A 127 0.92 -2.68 12.27
N ALA A 128 0.76 -2.97 13.56
CA ALA A 128 1.78 -3.60 14.39
C ALA A 128 1.16 -4.36 15.57
N CYS A 129 1.91 -5.33 16.08
CA CYS A 129 1.56 -5.97 17.35
C CYS A 129 1.58 -4.96 18.51
N ARG A 130 0.72 -5.21 19.51
CA ARG A 130 0.67 -4.42 20.74
C ARG A 130 0.93 -5.29 21.99
N LYS A 131 1.85 -6.25 21.88
CA LYS A 131 2.24 -7.08 23.02
C LYS A 131 2.92 -6.23 24.09
N SER A 132 2.47 -6.34 25.33
CA SER A 132 3.13 -5.71 26.48
C SER A 132 4.26 -6.59 26.99
N PHE A 133 5.40 -5.96 27.32
CA PHE A 133 6.56 -6.59 27.94
C PHE A 133 6.77 -6.11 29.39
N ASP A 134 5.75 -5.56 30.02
CA ASP A 134 5.83 -5.07 31.39
C ASP A 134 6.02 -6.22 32.40
N ARG A 135 7.06 -6.11 33.22
CA ARG A 135 7.31 -7.02 34.32
C ARG A 135 6.35 -6.67 35.49
N GLY A 136 5.19 -7.27 35.52
CA GLY A 136 4.35 -7.11 36.69
C GLY A 136 2.86 -6.90 36.46
N GLY A 137 2.24 -7.56 35.51
CA GLY A 137 0.82 -7.92 35.51
C GLY A 137 -0.26 -6.82 35.64
N TYR A 138 0.12 -5.56 35.75
CA TYR A 138 -0.79 -4.43 35.73
C TYR A 138 -0.73 -3.77 34.36
N ASN A 139 -1.71 -4.10 33.52
CA ASN A 139 -2.01 -3.35 32.32
C ASN A 139 -2.47 -1.95 32.72
N SER A 140 -1.55 -1.06 33.08
CA SER A 140 -1.87 0.34 33.20
C SER A 140 -2.07 0.88 31.80
N PHE A 141 -3.31 0.94 31.38
CA PHE A 141 -3.74 1.64 30.19
C PHE A 141 -3.36 3.11 30.39
N MET A 142 -2.16 3.49 29.94
CA MET A 142 -1.80 4.91 29.90
C MET A 142 -2.69 5.55 28.85
N PRO A 143 -3.53 6.53 29.21
CA PRO A 143 -4.37 7.21 28.23
C PRO A 143 -3.48 7.83 27.16
N LEU A 144 -3.71 7.49 25.90
CA LEU A 144 -3.05 8.15 24.78
C LEU A 144 -3.46 9.63 24.80
N GLN A 145 -2.52 10.51 25.10
CA GLN A 145 -2.75 11.96 25.08
C GLN A 145 -2.67 12.48 23.63
N ALA A 146 -3.62 12.06 22.81
CA ALA A 146 -3.72 12.57 21.44
C ALA A 146 -4.20 14.02 21.43
N PRO A 147 -3.66 14.88 20.56
CA PRO A 147 -4.21 16.22 20.34
C PRO A 147 -5.65 16.16 19.82
N LYS A 148 -6.41 17.23 20.04
CA LYS A 148 -7.77 17.36 19.49
C LYS A 148 -7.72 17.24 17.95
N GLY A 149 -8.76 16.65 17.36
CA GLY A 149 -8.82 16.44 15.91
C GLY A 149 -7.96 15.25 15.44
N THR A 150 -7.64 14.31 16.32
CA THR A 150 -6.82 13.14 15.99
C THR A 150 -7.63 11.86 16.06
N LEU A 151 -7.48 10.99 15.07
CA LEU A 151 -7.90 9.59 15.11
C LEU A 151 -6.64 8.71 15.08
N ILE A 152 -6.56 7.75 16.00
CA ILE A 152 -5.49 6.74 16.05
C ILE A 152 -6.15 5.39 15.87
N ALA A 153 -5.74 4.67 14.81
CA ALA A 153 -6.21 3.33 14.49
C ALA A 153 -5.07 2.31 14.63
N PHE A 154 -5.35 1.23 15.34
CA PHE A 154 -4.43 0.11 15.54
C PHE A 154 -4.98 -1.13 14.85
N SER A 155 -4.11 -1.94 14.29
CA SER A 155 -4.50 -3.22 13.69
C SER A 155 -4.95 -4.26 14.70
N THR A 156 -4.62 -4.08 16.00
CA THR A 156 -4.98 -5.01 17.08
C THR A 156 -5.44 -4.28 18.34
N SER A 157 -6.19 -4.98 19.18
CA SER A 157 -6.47 -4.57 20.55
C SER A 157 -5.20 -4.61 21.41
N PRO A 158 -5.20 -3.92 22.57
CA PRO A 158 -4.11 -4.04 23.54
C PRO A 158 -3.84 -5.49 23.92
N ASN A 159 -2.56 -5.87 24.01
CA ASN A 159 -2.07 -7.23 24.33
C ASN A 159 -2.34 -8.31 23.26
N GLU A 160 -2.85 -7.94 22.10
CA GLU A 160 -3.03 -8.85 20.97
C GLU A 160 -1.87 -8.73 19.95
N GLY A 161 -1.60 -9.83 19.22
CA GLY A 161 -0.66 -9.86 18.12
C GLY A 161 -1.37 -9.61 16.80
N ALA A 162 -0.78 -8.81 15.91
CA ALA A 162 -1.19 -8.73 14.52
C ALA A 162 -0.69 -9.97 13.77
N LYS A 163 -1.51 -10.49 12.84
CA LYS A 163 -1.07 -11.56 11.94
C LYS A 163 -0.41 -10.94 10.71
N ASP A 164 0.84 -11.31 10.45
CA ASP A 164 1.57 -10.93 9.21
C ASP A 164 1.10 -11.78 8.00
N THR A 165 0.41 -12.89 8.24
CA THR A 165 -0.19 -13.70 7.17
C THR A 165 -1.49 -13.07 6.71
N GLY A 166 -1.59 -12.74 5.43
CA GLY A 166 -2.74 -12.03 4.89
C GLY A 166 -3.12 -12.48 3.48
N MET A 167 -3.89 -11.67 2.81
CA MET A 167 -4.34 -11.90 1.44
C MET A 167 -3.48 -11.10 0.43
N ASN A 168 -3.10 -11.74 -0.67
CA ASN A 168 -2.43 -11.06 -1.80
C ASN A 168 -1.13 -10.32 -1.43
N GLY A 169 -0.36 -10.84 -0.47
CA GLY A 169 0.91 -10.24 -0.06
C GLY A 169 0.77 -9.05 0.91
N HIS A 170 -0.39 -8.88 1.52
CA HIS A 170 -0.67 -7.87 2.55
C HIS A 170 -1.00 -8.52 3.90
N SER A 171 -0.81 -7.79 5.00
CA SER A 171 -1.44 -8.12 6.27
C SER A 171 -2.97 -8.14 6.12
N ILE A 172 -3.67 -8.87 6.97
CA ILE A 172 -5.15 -8.89 6.95
C ILE A 172 -5.70 -7.48 7.19
N TYR A 173 -5.07 -6.71 8.07
CA TYR A 173 -5.51 -5.36 8.39
C TYR A 173 -5.31 -4.41 7.22
N THR A 174 -4.08 -4.28 6.71
CA THR A 174 -3.79 -3.35 5.60
C THR A 174 -4.46 -3.80 4.30
N GLY A 175 -4.50 -5.09 3.98
CA GLY A 175 -5.26 -5.59 2.84
C GLY A 175 -6.76 -5.23 2.92
N THR A 176 -7.34 -5.29 4.14
CA THR A 176 -8.72 -4.84 4.36
C THR A 176 -8.85 -3.32 4.25
N LEU A 177 -7.90 -2.55 4.80
CA LEU A 177 -7.89 -1.10 4.73
C LEU A 177 -7.86 -0.61 3.27
N LEU A 178 -7.01 -1.20 2.43
CA LEU A 178 -6.90 -0.88 1.00
C LEU A 178 -8.22 -1.09 0.24
N ASN A 179 -9.07 -2.05 0.63
CA ASN A 179 -10.39 -2.26 0.02
C ASN A 179 -11.39 -1.14 0.33
N TYR A 180 -11.14 -0.32 1.34
CA TYR A 180 -12.07 0.74 1.76
C TYR A 180 -11.51 2.15 1.57
N ILE A 181 -10.18 2.36 1.64
CA ILE A 181 -9.57 3.69 1.72
C ILE A 181 -9.82 4.53 0.46
N GLY A 182 -9.95 3.89 -0.70
CA GLY A 182 -10.24 4.55 -1.98
C GLY A 182 -11.73 4.83 -2.22
N ARG A 183 -12.63 4.45 -1.32
CA ARG A 183 -14.08 4.66 -1.52
C ARG A 183 -14.45 6.12 -1.33
N GLU A 184 -15.15 6.65 -2.31
CA GLU A 184 -15.63 8.03 -2.28
C GLU A 184 -16.63 8.26 -1.14
N TRP A 185 -16.47 9.39 -0.46
CA TRP A 185 -17.39 9.87 0.59
C TRP A 185 -17.62 8.88 1.73
N LEU A 186 -16.68 7.97 1.96
CA LEU A 186 -16.69 7.11 3.14
C LEU A 186 -15.95 7.83 4.27
N SER A 187 -16.67 8.20 5.34
CA SER A 187 -16.06 8.85 6.50
C SER A 187 -15.00 7.95 7.13
N VAL A 188 -13.94 8.54 7.67
CA VAL A 188 -12.83 7.79 8.28
C VAL A 188 -13.31 6.90 9.44
N GLU A 189 -14.27 7.34 10.21
CA GLU A 189 -14.82 6.57 11.33
C GLU A 189 -15.65 5.37 10.84
N ASP A 190 -16.48 5.55 9.81
CA ASP A 190 -17.20 4.44 9.18
C ASP A 190 -16.26 3.49 8.45
N LEU A 191 -15.20 4.01 7.85
CA LEU A 191 -14.16 3.21 7.20
C LEU A 191 -13.52 2.27 8.24
N PHE A 192 -13.00 2.79 9.33
CA PHE A 192 -12.36 1.94 10.34
C PHE A 192 -13.34 0.98 11.04
N LYS A 193 -14.59 1.37 11.22
CA LYS A 193 -15.65 0.45 11.67
C LYS A 193 -15.85 -0.72 10.70
N LYS A 194 -15.82 -0.47 9.38
CA LYS A 194 -15.88 -1.53 8.36
C LYS A 194 -14.62 -2.40 8.37
N VAL A 195 -13.44 -1.79 8.47
CA VAL A 195 -12.15 -2.51 8.58
C VAL A 195 -12.18 -3.43 9.79
N ARG A 196 -12.53 -2.92 10.97
CA ARG A 196 -12.63 -3.70 12.21
C ARG A 196 -13.56 -4.91 12.05
N LYS A 197 -14.77 -4.69 11.53
CA LYS A 197 -15.74 -5.78 11.30
C LYS A 197 -15.19 -6.84 10.34
N THR A 198 -14.54 -6.42 9.27
CA THR A 198 -14.00 -7.33 8.25
C THR A 198 -12.82 -8.11 8.79
N VAL A 199 -11.86 -7.45 9.46
CA VAL A 199 -10.71 -8.11 10.09
C VAL A 199 -11.15 -9.11 11.15
N PHE A 200 -12.08 -8.72 12.04
CA PHE A 200 -12.64 -9.61 13.06
C PHE A 200 -13.23 -10.88 12.43
N ASN A 201 -14.03 -10.73 11.38
CA ASN A 201 -14.63 -11.88 10.71
C ASN A 201 -13.59 -12.75 9.98
N LEU A 202 -12.63 -12.15 9.27
CA LEU A 202 -11.60 -12.90 8.54
C LEU A 202 -10.65 -13.67 9.47
N THR A 203 -10.49 -13.19 10.71
CA THR A 203 -9.61 -13.82 11.70
C THR A 203 -10.38 -14.67 12.71
N GLU A 204 -11.69 -14.84 12.53
CA GLU A 204 -12.56 -15.56 13.46
C GLU A 204 -12.45 -15.03 14.89
N GLY A 205 -12.31 -13.71 15.02
CA GLY A 205 -12.18 -13.01 16.30
C GLY A 205 -10.77 -13.00 16.88
N ALA A 206 -9.78 -13.59 16.22
CA ALA A 206 -8.40 -13.64 16.74
C ALA A 206 -7.65 -12.29 16.62
N GLN A 207 -8.15 -11.35 15.82
CA GLN A 207 -7.60 -10.00 15.70
C GLN A 207 -8.74 -8.99 15.69
N THR A 208 -8.69 -8.02 16.61
CA THR A 208 -9.70 -6.98 16.73
C THR A 208 -9.03 -5.60 16.62
N PRO A 209 -9.15 -4.90 15.48
CA PRO A 209 -8.69 -3.53 15.35
C PRO A 209 -9.35 -2.59 16.38
N TRP A 210 -8.60 -1.55 16.77
CA TRP A 210 -9.03 -0.62 17.80
C TRP A 210 -8.75 0.82 17.38
N GLU A 211 -9.70 1.72 17.65
CA GLU A 211 -9.54 3.15 17.36
C GLU A 211 -9.76 4.02 18.60
N HIS A 212 -9.00 5.14 18.64
CA HIS A 212 -9.25 6.29 19.51
C HIS A 212 -9.50 7.50 18.62
N THR A 213 -10.60 8.20 18.81
CA THR A 213 -10.91 9.39 18.03
C THR A 213 -11.26 10.58 18.92
N SER A 214 -10.77 11.75 18.52
CA SER A 214 -11.18 13.07 19.00
C SER A 214 -11.55 13.99 17.84
N LEU A 215 -11.87 13.40 16.68
CA LEU A 215 -12.36 14.16 15.54
C LEU A 215 -13.69 14.85 15.90
N ILE A 216 -13.84 16.09 15.42
CA ILE A 216 -15.07 16.88 15.66
C ILE A 216 -15.95 16.85 14.40
N GLY A 217 -15.33 16.74 13.22
CA GLY A 217 -16.00 16.68 11.93
C GLY A 217 -15.56 15.48 11.11
N ASP A 218 -16.30 15.19 10.05
CA ASP A 218 -15.97 14.10 9.13
C ASP A 218 -14.68 14.36 8.37
N PHE A 219 -13.87 13.33 8.24
CA PHE A 219 -12.74 13.27 7.32
C PHE A 219 -12.99 12.15 6.31
N TYR A 220 -12.70 12.41 5.04
CA TYR A 220 -12.83 11.47 3.94
C TYR A 220 -11.48 11.34 3.25
N PHE A 221 -10.96 10.11 3.09
CA PHE A 221 -9.73 9.89 2.31
C PHE A 221 -9.95 10.23 0.85
N ASN A 222 -11.12 9.91 0.30
CA ASN A 222 -11.48 10.19 -1.08
C ASN A 222 -12.75 11.04 -1.14
N THR A 223 -12.64 12.27 -1.66
CA THR A 223 -13.74 13.20 -1.89
C THR A 223 -14.19 13.25 -3.36
N GLY A 224 -13.91 12.18 -4.13
CA GLY A 224 -14.23 12.12 -5.56
C GLY A 224 -13.24 12.87 -6.45
N GLN A 225 -12.17 13.43 -5.89
CA GLN A 225 -11.10 14.08 -6.63
C GLN A 225 -9.87 13.16 -6.66
N MET A 226 -9.97 12.03 -7.35
CA MET A 226 -8.77 11.25 -7.62
C MET A 226 -7.92 12.01 -8.63
N VAL A 227 -6.75 12.44 -8.20
CA VAL A 227 -5.71 12.88 -9.11
C VAL A 227 -5.09 11.61 -9.68
N TYR A 228 -5.53 11.22 -10.87
CA TYR A 228 -4.84 10.18 -11.63
C TYR A 228 -3.50 10.74 -12.15
N SER A 229 -2.54 10.92 -11.28
CA SER A 229 -1.15 10.86 -11.70
C SER A 229 -0.79 9.36 -11.79
N LEU A 230 -1.36 8.69 -12.78
CA LEU A 230 -0.87 7.39 -13.19
C LEU A 230 0.60 7.59 -13.57
N LYS A 231 1.52 7.17 -12.73
CA LYS A 231 2.86 6.81 -13.19
C LYS A 231 2.64 5.54 -14.01
N LEU A 232 2.35 5.75 -15.28
CA LEU A 232 2.23 4.65 -16.22
C LEU A 232 3.56 3.89 -16.17
N PRO A 233 3.56 2.56 -16.06
CA PRO A 233 4.78 1.77 -16.08
C PRO A 233 5.45 1.77 -17.47
N TYR A 234 4.88 2.51 -18.41
CA TYR A 234 5.32 2.67 -19.80
C TYR A 234 5.28 4.16 -20.20
N ASP A 235 6.01 4.51 -21.26
CA ASP A 235 6.14 5.88 -21.74
C ASP A 235 4.85 6.38 -22.39
N GLU A 236 4.53 7.66 -22.20
CA GLU A 236 3.38 8.30 -22.86
C GLU A 236 3.43 8.16 -24.39
N SER A 237 4.64 8.06 -24.97
CA SER A 237 4.85 7.92 -26.42
C SER A 237 4.20 6.66 -27.01
N VAL A 238 3.98 5.62 -26.21
CA VAL A 238 3.38 4.35 -26.69
C VAL A 238 1.87 4.26 -26.42
N ILE A 239 1.26 5.25 -25.77
CA ILE A 239 -0.19 5.27 -25.49
C ILE A 239 -1.00 5.30 -26.79
N LYS A 240 -0.55 6.06 -27.78
CA LYS A 240 -1.25 6.17 -29.07
C LYS A 240 -0.66 5.21 -30.10
N ASP A 241 -1.51 4.46 -30.78
CA ASP A 241 -1.10 3.57 -31.87
C ASP A 241 -0.32 4.28 -32.98
N SER A 242 -0.69 5.52 -33.28
CA SER A 242 -0.06 6.33 -34.35
C SER A 242 1.39 6.71 -34.06
N THR A 243 1.82 6.64 -32.80
CA THR A 243 3.19 7.00 -32.39
C THR A 243 4.11 5.78 -32.26
N TYR A 244 3.55 4.57 -32.20
CA TYR A 244 4.33 3.36 -32.10
C TYR A 244 4.70 2.85 -33.49
N ASN A 245 5.96 3.02 -33.88
CA ASN A 245 6.49 2.59 -35.18
C ASN A 245 7.83 1.87 -34.97
N ARG A 246 7.84 0.56 -35.22
CA ARG A 246 9.03 -0.30 -35.19
C ARG A 246 9.04 -1.22 -36.41
N THR A 247 10.23 -1.48 -36.92
CA THR A 247 10.43 -2.34 -38.09
C THR A 247 10.99 -3.72 -37.75
N ASP A 248 11.21 -4.00 -36.47
CA ASP A 248 11.65 -5.31 -35.97
C ASP A 248 10.50 -6.35 -35.97
N SER A 249 10.82 -7.59 -35.61
CA SER A 249 9.85 -8.69 -35.54
C SER A 249 8.66 -8.41 -34.64
N PHE A 250 8.87 -7.67 -33.54
CA PHE A 250 7.81 -7.26 -32.63
C PHE A 250 6.91 -6.20 -33.29
N GLY A 251 7.48 -5.20 -33.92
CA GLY A 251 6.72 -4.17 -34.66
C GLY A 251 5.87 -4.78 -35.78
N LEU A 252 6.42 -5.74 -36.56
CA LEU A 252 5.65 -6.45 -37.57
C LEU A 252 4.46 -7.23 -36.99
N LEU A 253 4.65 -7.89 -35.85
CA LEU A 253 3.57 -8.57 -35.14
C LEU A 253 2.44 -7.60 -34.75
N ILE A 254 2.80 -6.43 -34.21
CA ILE A 254 1.81 -5.41 -33.84
C ILE A 254 1.04 -4.91 -35.06
N GLU A 255 1.71 -4.67 -36.20
CA GLU A 255 1.04 -4.28 -37.44
C GLU A 255 0.08 -5.35 -37.99
N GLU A 256 0.39 -6.63 -37.80
CA GLU A 256 -0.54 -7.72 -38.12
C GLU A 256 -1.77 -7.73 -37.22
N LEU A 257 -1.60 -7.51 -35.91
CA LEU A 257 -2.72 -7.41 -34.96
C LEU A 257 -3.61 -6.18 -35.24
N LYS A 258 -3.04 -5.05 -35.66
CA LYS A 258 -3.76 -3.82 -36.00
C LYS A 258 -4.52 -3.87 -37.33
N SER A 259 -4.27 -4.86 -38.16
CA SER A 259 -4.71 -4.86 -39.57
C SER A 259 -6.23 -4.95 -39.78
N CYS A 260 -7.02 -5.25 -38.75
CA CYS A 260 -8.46 -5.56 -38.82
C CYS A 260 -8.79 -6.63 -39.88
N ASP A 261 -7.80 -7.48 -40.22
CA ASP A 261 -7.89 -8.56 -41.20
C ASP A 261 -7.61 -9.91 -40.46
N TRP A 262 -8.64 -10.73 -40.36
CA TRP A 262 -8.54 -12.00 -39.65
C TRP A 262 -7.52 -12.96 -40.29
N ASN A 263 -7.23 -12.87 -41.61
CA ASN A 263 -6.19 -13.66 -42.26
C ASN A 263 -4.77 -13.26 -41.81
N ARG A 264 -4.59 -12.07 -41.28
CA ARG A 264 -3.33 -11.58 -40.70
C ARG A 264 -3.31 -11.74 -39.19
N GLN A 265 -4.43 -11.43 -38.51
CA GLN A 265 -4.52 -11.46 -37.06
C GLN A 265 -4.50 -12.90 -36.49
N ASN A 266 -5.14 -13.87 -37.14
CA ASN A 266 -5.11 -15.27 -36.68
C ASN A 266 -3.67 -15.86 -36.66
N PRO A 267 -2.86 -15.75 -37.73
CA PRO A 267 -1.47 -16.19 -37.68
C PRO A 267 -0.60 -15.37 -36.71
N ALA A 268 -0.92 -14.11 -36.46
CA ALA A 268 -0.20 -13.27 -35.50
C ALA A 268 -0.24 -13.87 -34.09
N MET A 269 -1.37 -14.46 -33.68
CA MET A 269 -1.49 -15.14 -32.40
C MET A 269 -0.48 -16.28 -32.23
N ASP A 270 -0.20 -17.05 -33.28
CA ASP A 270 0.79 -18.15 -33.20
C ASP A 270 2.22 -17.60 -33.06
N LYS A 271 2.50 -16.41 -33.63
CA LYS A 271 3.81 -15.76 -33.54
C LYS A 271 4.12 -15.24 -32.13
N ILE A 272 3.09 -14.92 -31.31
CA ILE A 272 3.28 -14.44 -29.94
C ILE A 272 4.09 -15.44 -29.11
N ARG A 273 3.92 -16.74 -29.30
CA ARG A 273 4.69 -17.75 -28.61
C ARG A 273 6.20 -17.68 -28.86
N ASN A 274 6.58 -17.13 -29.99
CA ASN A 274 7.97 -17.09 -30.44
C ASN A 274 8.71 -15.83 -29.99
N ILE A 275 8.00 -14.82 -29.48
CA ILE A 275 8.62 -13.54 -29.06
C ILE A 275 9.07 -13.52 -27.60
N SER A 276 8.93 -14.62 -26.85
CA SER A 276 9.29 -14.69 -25.42
C SER A 276 8.71 -13.51 -24.63
N PRO A 277 7.39 -13.47 -24.40
CA PRO A 277 6.71 -12.31 -23.81
C PRO A 277 7.30 -11.82 -22.49
N GLN A 278 7.90 -12.74 -21.69
CA GLN A 278 8.57 -12.42 -20.43
C GLN A 278 9.81 -11.51 -20.60
N ASN A 279 10.38 -11.43 -21.80
CA ASN A 279 11.55 -10.60 -22.10
C ASN A 279 11.18 -9.24 -22.69
N LEU A 280 9.88 -8.97 -22.85
CA LEU A 280 9.41 -7.68 -23.34
C LEU A 280 9.60 -6.59 -22.28
N ASP A 281 10.03 -5.40 -22.68
CA ASP A 281 10.04 -4.23 -21.83
C ASP A 281 8.60 -3.75 -21.55
N LYS A 282 8.43 -2.82 -20.62
CA LYS A 282 7.11 -2.32 -20.20
C LYS A 282 6.31 -1.69 -21.34
N ASN A 283 6.98 -0.97 -22.24
CA ASN A 283 6.36 -0.36 -23.40
C ASN A 283 5.84 -1.42 -24.38
N GLN A 284 6.63 -2.45 -24.63
CA GLN A 284 6.25 -3.58 -25.48
C GLN A 284 5.10 -4.39 -24.87
N GLN A 285 5.12 -4.63 -23.57
CA GLN A 285 4.04 -5.32 -22.86
C GLN A 285 2.71 -4.59 -23.02
N PHE A 286 2.71 -3.27 -22.79
CA PHE A 286 1.52 -2.45 -22.96
C PHE A 286 1.00 -2.46 -24.39
N VAL A 287 1.89 -2.25 -25.37
CA VAL A 287 1.52 -2.22 -26.81
C VAL A 287 0.94 -3.57 -27.23
N LEU A 288 1.52 -4.69 -26.79
CA LEU A 288 0.99 -6.03 -27.08
C LEU A 288 -0.41 -6.21 -26.50
N GLY A 289 -0.61 -5.91 -25.23
CA GLY A 289 -1.90 -6.05 -24.55
C GLY A 289 -3.00 -5.20 -25.20
N ARG A 290 -2.71 -3.94 -25.48
CA ARG A 290 -3.64 -3.03 -26.18
C ARG A 290 -4.07 -3.59 -27.54
N ASN A 291 -3.12 -4.05 -28.35
CA ASN A 291 -3.43 -4.53 -29.71
C ASN A 291 -4.13 -5.89 -29.71
N LEU A 292 -3.89 -6.74 -28.70
CA LEU A 292 -4.71 -7.93 -28.46
C LEU A 292 -6.15 -7.56 -28.15
N LEU A 293 -6.38 -6.62 -27.24
CA LEU A 293 -7.73 -6.14 -26.91
C LEU A 293 -8.43 -5.54 -28.11
N GLN A 294 -7.75 -4.74 -28.92
CA GLN A 294 -8.31 -4.14 -30.14
C GLN A 294 -8.64 -5.18 -31.21
N ALA A 295 -7.87 -6.27 -31.32
CA ALA A 295 -8.13 -7.36 -32.25
C ALA A 295 -9.24 -8.31 -31.77
N ASN A 296 -9.67 -8.22 -30.49
CA ASN A 296 -10.77 -9.03 -29.97
C ASN A 296 -12.09 -8.68 -30.68
N GLY A 297 -12.80 -9.71 -31.12
CA GLY A 297 -14.02 -9.56 -31.90
C GLY A 297 -13.83 -9.48 -33.42
N TYR A 298 -12.58 -9.27 -33.89
CA TYR A 298 -12.25 -9.31 -35.33
C TYR A 298 -11.54 -10.59 -35.76
N SER A 299 -10.86 -11.25 -34.83
CA SER A 299 -10.08 -12.47 -35.07
C SER A 299 -10.60 -13.59 -34.20
N PHE A 300 -10.93 -14.73 -34.80
CA PHE A 300 -11.38 -15.91 -34.07
C PHE A 300 -10.35 -16.38 -33.01
N ASN A 301 -9.06 -16.40 -33.37
CA ASN A 301 -8.01 -16.84 -32.47
C ASN A 301 -7.82 -15.88 -31.29
N VAL A 302 -7.97 -14.57 -31.50
CA VAL A 302 -7.89 -13.57 -30.44
C VAL A 302 -9.11 -13.64 -29.52
N THR A 303 -10.32 -13.75 -30.09
CA THR A 303 -11.55 -13.91 -29.30
C THR A 303 -11.49 -15.19 -28.45
N ASN A 304 -11.10 -16.32 -29.03
CA ASN A 304 -10.93 -17.56 -28.27
C ASN A 304 -9.82 -17.46 -27.19
N PHE A 305 -8.81 -16.63 -27.41
CA PHE A 305 -7.80 -16.34 -26.38
C PHE A 305 -8.45 -15.69 -25.14
N PHE A 306 -9.30 -14.68 -25.32
CA PHE A 306 -9.98 -14.00 -24.21
C PHE A 306 -11.08 -14.86 -23.58
N ASP A 307 -11.84 -15.62 -24.36
CA ASP A 307 -12.88 -16.53 -23.83
C ASP A 307 -12.30 -17.61 -22.90
N ASN A 308 -11.04 -17.98 -23.09
CA ASN A 308 -10.33 -18.98 -22.30
C ASN A 308 -9.06 -18.38 -21.65
N LEU A 309 -9.15 -17.15 -21.14
CA LEU A 309 -8.01 -16.34 -20.74
C LEU A 309 -7.04 -17.04 -19.80
N ALA A 310 -7.51 -17.64 -18.69
CA ALA A 310 -6.65 -18.29 -17.71
C ALA A 310 -5.79 -19.42 -18.30
N THR A 311 -6.39 -20.25 -19.15
CA THR A 311 -5.68 -21.36 -19.84
C THR A 311 -4.71 -20.82 -20.89
N ASN A 312 -5.11 -19.79 -21.62
CA ASN A 312 -4.33 -19.23 -22.70
C ASN A 312 -3.16 -18.37 -22.20
N LEU A 313 -3.28 -17.72 -21.05
CA LEU A 313 -2.13 -17.05 -20.42
C LEU A 313 -0.96 -18.03 -20.22
N ILE A 314 -1.23 -19.21 -19.68
CA ILE A 314 -0.24 -20.26 -19.49
C ILE A 314 0.31 -20.74 -20.84
N LYS A 315 -0.58 -21.02 -21.80
CA LYS A 315 -0.23 -21.53 -23.12
C LYS A 315 0.68 -20.60 -23.93
N TYR A 316 0.46 -19.29 -23.80
CA TYR A 316 1.22 -18.25 -24.51
C TYR A 316 2.34 -17.64 -23.65
N ASN A 317 2.54 -18.14 -22.42
CA ASN A 317 3.51 -17.63 -21.46
C ASN A 317 3.33 -16.11 -21.19
N LEU A 318 2.08 -15.68 -21.13
CA LEU A 318 1.66 -14.32 -20.79
C LEU A 318 1.22 -14.25 -19.32
N SER A 319 1.32 -13.09 -18.72
CA SER A 319 0.73 -12.77 -17.42
C SER A 319 -0.37 -11.73 -17.57
N LEU A 320 -1.19 -11.53 -16.53
CA LEU A 320 -2.21 -10.49 -16.52
C LEU A 320 -1.61 -9.08 -16.74
N ILE A 321 -0.36 -8.85 -16.34
CA ILE A 321 0.36 -7.59 -16.58
C ILE A 321 0.46 -7.25 -18.09
N HIS A 322 0.43 -8.26 -18.96
CA HIS A 322 0.49 -8.08 -20.41
C HIS A 322 -0.86 -7.72 -21.06
N ILE A 323 -1.96 -7.79 -20.29
CA ILE A 323 -3.33 -7.70 -20.82
C ILE A 323 -4.25 -6.81 -19.98
N SER A 324 -3.84 -6.49 -18.73
CA SER A 324 -4.63 -5.65 -17.84
C SER A 324 -4.09 -4.22 -17.86
N GLU A 325 -4.72 -3.38 -18.65
CA GLU A 325 -4.96 -1.95 -18.34
C GLU A 325 -5.93 -1.37 -19.37
#